data_75948cdc111685e1a9d113871af7e61b
#
_entry.id   75948cdc111685e1a9d113871af7e61b
#
_cell.length_a   1.000
_cell.length_b   1.000
_cell.length_c   1.000
_cell.angle_alpha   90.00
_cell.angle_beta   90.00
_cell.angle_gamma   90.00
#
_symmetry.space_group_name_H-M   'P 1'
#
loop_
_entity.id
_entity.type
_entity.pdbx_description
1 polymer ?
#
loop_
_entity_poly.entity_id
_entity_poly.type
_entity_poly.pdbx_seq_one_letter_code
_entity_poly.pdbx_strand_id
1 'polypeptide(L)'
;MGFLGTLLFNIKNMKKAKKFRTMSKEVLLSLSDEDFFDAIECLCEDAVYDIKSPDIPEEQKLVYSLNKFEAEVNNGGLCQFFVNSSRECAPYISTALEAIGEHDIKALYDSFIINNKIDVNDLSSFIITSIDEFEAQTKRYDFDSFDDKFYENEAFHHKIIDYSRKNIEILRKA
;
A
#
# COMPACT_ATOMS: atom_id res chain seq x y z
N MET A 1 12.59 -8.61 -13.99
CA MET A 1 12.68 -10.05 -13.58
C MET A 1 12.07 -10.89 -14.69
N GLY A 2 12.71 -12.00 -15.13
CA GLY A 2 12.08 -12.90 -16.13
C GLY A 2 10.95 -13.72 -15.53
N PHE A 3 10.06 -14.27 -16.38
CA PHE A 3 8.87 -15.07 -15.98
C PHE A 3 9.14 -16.12 -14.90
N LEU A 4 10.28 -16.83 -14.99
CA LEU A 4 10.69 -17.83 -14.00
C LEU A 4 11.00 -17.21 -12.63
N GLY A 5 11.62 -16.03 -12.62
CA GLY A 5 11.92 -15.31 -11.37
C GLY A 5 10.67 -14.84 -10.64
N THR A 6 9.70 -14.32 -11.38
CA THR A 6 8.39 -13.91 -10.84
C THR A 6 7.62 -15.10 -10.29
N LEU A 7 7.62 -16.24 -11.00
CA LEU A 7 6.94 -17.46 -10.56
C LEU A 7 7.55 -18.01 -9.26
N LEU A 8 8.88 -18.05 -9.15
CA LEU A 8 9.58 -18.53 -7.96
C LEU A 8 9.36 -17.58 -6.75
N PHE A 9 9.33 -16.27 -6.99
CA PHE A 9 9.02 -15.27 -5.97
C PHE A 9 7.60 -15.45 -5.42
N ASN A 10 6.61 -15.62 -6.30
CA ASN A 10 5.22 -15.85 -5.91
C ASN A 10 5.06 -17.14 -5.10
N ILE A 11 5.70 -18.26 -5.51
CA ILE A 11 5.67 -19.52 -4.77
C ILE A 11 6.29 -19.36 -3.37
N LYS A 12 7.36 -18.59 -3.23
CA LYS A 12 8.01 -18.33 -1.93
C LYS A 12 7.07 -17.53 -1.02
N ASN A 13 6.43 -16.50 -1.55
CA ASN A 13 5.49 -15.66 -0.78
C ASN A 13 4.25 -16.46 -0.35
N MET A 14 3.66 -17.28 -1.21
CA MET A 14 2.54 -18.17 -0.85
C MET A 14 2.92 -19.13 0.29
N LYS A 15 4.12 -19.73 0.27
CA LYS A 15 4.60 -20.59 1.35
C LYS A 15 4.78 -19.83 2.65
N LYS A 16 5.25 -18.58 2.58
CA LYS A 16 5.46 -17.70 3.72
C LYS A 16 4.13 -17.28 4.33
N ALA A 17 3.17 -16.86 3.50
CA ALA A 17 1.82 -16.53 3.93
C ALA A 17 1.12 -17.73 4.61
N LYS A 18 1.23 -18.93 4.03
CA LYS A 18 0.69 -20.17 4.64
C LYS A 18 1.30 -20.42 6.03
N LYS A 19 2.60 -20.20 6.21
CA LYS A 19 3.26 -20.32 7.51
C LYS A 19 2.65 -19.33 8.52
N PHE A 20 2.50 -18.05 8.15
CA PHE A 20 1.96 -17.02 9.03
C PHE A 20 0.49 -17.27 9.40
N ARG A 21 -0.33 -17.77 8.47
CA ARG A 21 -1.72 -18.18 8.75
C ARG A 21 -1.84 -19.28 9.81
N THR A 22 -0.85 -20.16 9.91
CA THR A 22 -0.85 -21.25 10.91
C THR A 22 -0.35 -20.80 12.28
N MET A 23 0.23 -19.62 12.41
CA MET A 23 0.67 -19.07 13.70
C MET A 23 -0.53 -18.62 14.53
N SER A 24 -0.46 -18.81 15.86
CA SER A 24 -1.45 -18.21 16.75
C SER A 24 -1.30 -16.68 16.77
N LYS A 25 -2.37 -16.00 17.20
CA LYS A 25 -2.34 -14.55 17.41
C LYS A 25 -1.21 -14.12 18.32
N GLU A 26 -1.04 -14.84 19.43
CA GLU A 26 -0.03 -14.54 20.44
C GLU A 26 1.38 -14.63 19.86
N VAL A 27 1.64 -15.63 19.00
CA VAL A 27 2.92 -15.79 18.31
C VAL A 27 3.15 -14.65 17.32
N LEU A 28 2.15 -14.29 16.51
CA LEU A 28 2.27 -13.15 15.59
C LEU A 28 2.53 -11.85 16.34
N LEU A 29 1.78 -11.59 17.43
CA LEU A 29 1.94 -10.37 18.23
C LEU A 29 3.27 -10.31 19.00
N SER A 30 3.96 -11.44 19.19
CA SER A 30 5.27 -11.50 19.84
C SER A 30 6.44 -11.27 18.89
N LEU A 31 6.20 -11.16 17.58
CA LEU A 31 7.24 -10.86 16.61
C LEU A 31 7.78 -9.43 16.78
N SER A 32 9.03 -9.22 16.38
CA SER A 32 9.58 -7.87 16.19
C SER A 32 8.71 -7.07 15.20
N ASP A 33 8.84 -5.75 15.19
CA ASP A 33 8.07 -4.93 14.25
C ASP A 33 8.38 -5.29 12.79
N GLU A 34 9.65 -5.53 12.47
CA GLU A 34 10.10 -5.95 11.14
C GLU A 34 9.50 -7.31 10.73
N ASP A 35 9.61 -8.34 11.59
CA ASP A 35 9.07 -9.67 11.30
C ASP A 35 7.54 -9.67 11.27
N PHE A 36 6.90 -8.83 12.11
CA PHE A 36 5.45 -8.66 12.11
C PHE A 36 4.96 -8.00 10.83
N PHE A 37 5.61 -6.91 10.42
CA PHE A 37 5.26 -6.21 9.17
C PHE A 37 5.39 -7.14 7.96
N ASP A 38 6.49 -7.89 7.87
CA ASP A 38 6.72 -8.88 6.83
C ASP A 38 5.63 -9.98 6.82
N ALA A 39 5.17 -10.39 8.00
CA ALA A 39 4.06 -11.34 8.10
C ALA A 39 2.74 -10.74 7.59
N ILE A 40 2.41 -9.51 7.96
CA ILE A 40 1.18 -8.83 7.54
C ILE A 40 1.20 -8.53 6.04
N GLU A 41 2.33 -8.06 5.49
CA GLU A 41 2.50 -7.88 4.06
C GLU A 41 2.19 -9.18 3.30
N CYS A 42 2.82 -10.28 3.70
CA CYS A 42 2.57 -11.58 3.08
C CYS A 42 1.11 -12.04 3.20
N LEU A 43 0.46 -11.82 4.33
CA LEU A 43 -0.93 -12.20 4.54
C LEU A 43 -1.88 -11.38 3.67
N CYS A 44 -1.67 -10.07 3.58
CA CYS A 44 -2.51 -9.19 2.77
C CYS A 44 -2.27 -9.41 1.27
N GLU A 45 -1.03 -9.62 0.81
CA GLU A 45 -0.72 -9.94 -0.59
C GLU A 45 -1.39 -11.23 -1.07
N ASP A 46 -1.48 -12.24 -0.20
CA ASP A 46 -2.12 -13.51 -0.54
C ASP A 46 -3.66 -13.44 -0.45
N ALA A 47 -4.18 -12.54 0.40
CA ALA A 47 -5.63 -12.37 0.62
C ALA A 47 -6.26 -11.46 -0.45
N VAL A 48 -5.58 -10.36 -0.80
CA VAL A 48 -6.14 -9.35 -1.70
C VAL A 48 -5.80 -9.67 -3.14
N TYR A 49 -6.53 -10.62 -3.73
CA TYR A 49 -6.41 -10.99 -5.15
C TYR A 49 -7.15 -10.02 -6.09
N ASP A 50 -8.17 -9.33 -5.59
CA ASP A 50 -8.92 -8.26 -6.24
C ASP A 50 -9.39 -7.28 -5.16
N ILE A 51 -8.75 -6.12 -5.09
CA ILE A 51 -9.05 -5.12 -4.06
C ILE A 51 -10.51 -4.62 -4.11
N LYS A 52 -11.17 -4.75 -5.23
CA LYS A 52 -12.59 -4.36 -5.40
C LYS A 52 -13.56 -5.44 -4.95
N SER A 53 -13.08 -6.66 -4.68
CA SER A 53 -13.95 -7.76 -4.24
C SER A 53 -14.66 -7.42 -2.92
N PRO A 54 -15.99 -7.62 -2.83
CA PRO A 54 -16.73 -7.42 -1.58
C PRO A 54 -16.43 -8.48 -0.52
N ASP A 55 -15.80 -9.60 -0.91
CA ASP A 55 -15.50 -10.71 -0.01
C ASP A 55 -14.27 -10.48 0.84
N ILE A 56 -13.44 -9.47 0.48
CA ILE A 56 -12.23 -9.13 1.21
C ILE A 56 -12.59 -8.14 2.33
N PRO A 57 -12.24 -8.43 3.60
CA PRO A 57 -12.43 -7.51 4.71
C PRO A 57 -11.80 -6.12 4.46
N GLU A 58 -12.49 -5.09 4.92
CA GLU A 58 -12.05 -3.70 4.73
C GLU A 58 -10.66 -3.48 5.31
N GLU A 59 -10.39 -3.99 6.52
CA GLU A 59 -9.09 -3.87 7.18
C GLU A 59 -7.94 -4.47 6.36
N GLN A 60 -8.21 -5.57 5.65
CA GLN A 60 -7.19 -6.17 4.75
C GLN A 60 -6.94 -5.26 3.54
N LYS A 61 -7.98 -4.68 2.94
CA LYS A 61 -7.84 -3.72 1.83
C LYS A 61 -7.07 -2.49 2.26
N LEU A 62 -7.38 -1.94 3.44
CA LEU A 62 -6.71 -0.74 3.95
C LEU A 62 -5.22 -1.00 4.20
N VAL A 63 -4.87 -2.10 4.88
CA VAL A 63 -3.47 -2.44 5.15
C VAL A 63 -2.72 -2.75 3.86
N TYR A 64 -3.31 -3.52 2.94
CA TYR A 64 -2.75 -3.77 1.61
C TYR A 64 -2.46 -2.45 0.86
N SER A 65 -3.44 -1.53 0.85
CA SER A 65 -3.31 -0.25 0.18
C SER A 65 -2.21 0.62 0.79
N LEU A 66 -2.10 0.65 2.13
CA LEU A 66 -1.04 1.40 2.82
C LEU A 66 0.35 0.83 2.52
N ASN A 67 0.51 -0.49 2.52
CA ASN A 67 1.78 -1.14 2.18
C ASN A 67 2.22 -0.80 0.74
N LYS A 68 1.27 -0.86 -0.22
CA LYS A 68 1.55 -0.47 -1.61
C LYS A 68 1.89 1.01 -1.74
N PHE A 69 1.13 1.86 -1.06
CA PHE A 69 1.34 3.30 -1.07
C PHE A 69 2.71 3.67 -0.49
N GLU A 70 3.04 3.17 0.71
CA GLU A 70 4.32 3.41 1.35
C GLU A 70 5.50 2.95 0.48
N ALA A 71 5.41 1.73 -0.07
CA ALA A 71 6.47 1.18 -0.90
C ALA A 71 6.71 2.01 -2.17
N GLU A 72 5.65 2.44 -2.85
CA GLU A 72 5.77 3.22 -4.09
C GLU A 72 6.24 4.65 -3.83
N VAL A 73 5.70 5.32 -2.79
CA VAL A 73 6.11 6.68 -2.46
C VAL A 73 7.57 6.71 -2.00
N ASN A 74 8.01 5.77 -1.17
CA ASN A 74 9.41 5.68 -0.76
C ASN A 74 10.37 5.32 -1.90
N ASN A 75 9.89 4.67 -2.97
CA ASN A 75 10.73 4.27 -4.10
C ASN A 75 10.83 5.35 -5.19
N GLY A 76 9.79 6.15 -5.41
CA GLY A 76 9.78 7.15 -6.49
C GLY A 76 8.65 8.17 -6.40
N GLY A 77 8.19 8.45 -5.17
CA GLY A 77 7.19 9.49 -4.89
C GLY A 77 5.76 9.10 -5.27
N LEU A 78 4.86 10.04 -4.99
CA LEU A 78 3.43 9.89 -5.27
C LEU A 78 3.15 9.69 -6.78
N CYS A 79 4.00 10.25 -7.65
CA CYS A 79 3.90 10.01 -9.09
C CYS A 79 4.04 8.52 -9.41
N GLN A 80 5.04 7.85 -8.82
CA GLN A 80 5.25 6.42 -9.04
C GLN A 80 4.06 5.57 -8.58
N PHE A 81 3.44 5.91 -7.46
CA PHE A 81 2.23 5.25 -6.99
C PHE A 81 1.10 5.32 -8.02
N PHE A 82 0.89 6.47 -8.67
CA PHE A 82 -0.16 6.61 -9.67
C PHE A 82 0.14 5.95 -11.00
N VAL A 83 1.40 5.88 -11.43
CA VAL A 83 1.74 5.29 -12.73
C VAL A 83 1.89 3.76 -12.68
N ASN A 84 2.19 3.19 -11.51
CA ASN A 84 2.30 1.75 -11.32
C ASN A 84 0.94 1.07 -11.09
N SER A 85 0.92 -0.26 -11.06
CA SER A 85 -0.30 -1.05 -10.81
C SER A 85 -0.93 -0.78 -9.44
N SER A 86 -0.13 -0.34 -8.47
CA SER A 86 -0.53 0.12 -7.14
C SER A 86 -1.56 1.25 -7.13
N ARG A 87 -1.74 1.98 -8.25
CA ARG A 87 -2.82 2.97 -8.42
C ARG A 87 -4.22 2.41 -8.16
N GLU A 88 -4.42 1.09 -8.26
CA GLU A 88 -5.70 0.45 -7.92
C GLU A 88 -6.10 0.69 -6.46
N CYS A 89 -5.12 0.97 -5.60
CA CYS A 89 -5.32 1.29 -4.19
C CYS A 89 -5.75 2.75 -3.97
N ALA A 90 -5.64 3.64 -4.95
CA ALA A 90 -5.89 5.07 -4.78
C ALA A 90 -7.27 5.42 -4.17
N PRO A 91 -8.37 4.74 -4.51
CA PRO A 91 -9.67 4.99 -3.89
C PRO A 91 -9.73 4.70 -2.38
N TYR A 92 -8.80 3.88 -1.87
CA TYR A 92 -8.78 3.44 -0.48
C TYR A 92 -7.83 4.25 0.40
N ILE A 93 -6.88 5.01 -0.19
CA ILE A 93 -5.79 5.67 0.54
C ILE A 93 -6.31 6.67 1.57
N SER A 94 -7.24 7.55 1.19
CA SER A 94 -7.78 8.54 2.14
C SER A 94 -8.42 7.88 3.37
N THR A 95 -9.22 6.81 3.17
CA THR A 95 -9.83 6.04 4.27
C THR A 95 -8.77 5.30 5.09
N ALA A 96 -7.76 4.76 4.43
CA ALA A 96 -6.68 4.02 5.08
C ALA A 96 -5.81 4.93 5.96
N LEU A 97 -5.48 6.13 5.48
CA LEU A 97 -4.76 7.15 6.25
C LEU A 97 -5.54 7.60 7.48
N GLU A 98 -6.86 7.80 7.35
CA GLU A 98 -7.75 8.09 8.48
C GLU A 98 -7.72 6.96 9.52
N ALA A 99 -7.80 5.71 9.07
CA ALA A 99 -7.84 4.53 9.94
C ALA A 99 -6.58 4.37 10.81
N ILE A 100 -5.40 4.74 10.27
CA ILE A 100 -4.13 4.70 11.02
C ILE A 100 -3.84 6.00 11.78
N GLY A 101 -4.72 7.01 11.69
CA GLY A 101 -4.53 8.31 12.34
C GLY A 101 -3.46 9.19 11.70
N GLU A 102 -3.23 9.04 10.38
CA GLU A 102 -2.34 9.90 9.59
C GLU A 102 -3.10 11.08 8.98
N HIS A 103 -3.61 11.97 9.84
CA HIS A 103 -4.46 13.08 9.41
C HIS A 103 -3.74 14.11 8.55
N ASP A 104 -2.44 14.37 8.81
CA ASP A 104 -1.65 15.34 8.06
C ASP A 104 -1.36 14.84 6.64
N ILE A 105 -0.89 13.60 6.48
CA ILE A 105 -0.68 12.97 5.17
C ILE A 105 -2.00 12.81 4.41
N LYS A 106 -3.07 12.46 5.13
CA LYS A 106 -4.41 12.42 4.54
C LYS A 106 -4.83 13.77 3.96
N ALA A 107 -4.67 14.84 4.73
CA ALA A 107 -5.03 16.19 4.28
C ALA A 107 -4.22 16.61 3.05
N LEU A 108 -2.92 16.25 3.00
CA LEU A 108 -2.07 16.50 1.84
C LEU A 108 -2.53 15.69 0.62
N TYR A 109 -2.81 14.38 0.80
CA TYR A 109 -3.29 13.50 -0.26
C TYR A 109 -4.63 14.01 -0.82
N ASP A 110 -5.62 14.27 0.05
CA ASP A 110 -6.93 14.75 -0.35
C ASP A 110 -6.84 16.11 -1.07
N SER A 111 -6.00 17.02 -0.57
CA SER A 111 -5.77 18.32 -1.20
C SER A 111 -5.11 18.16 -2.58
N PHE A 112 -4.15 17.25 -2.72
CA PHE A 112 -3.50 16.95 -4.00
C PHE A 112 -4.53 16.44 -5.03
N ILE A 113 -5.37 15.49 -4.65
CA ILE A 113 -6.43 14.92 -5.49
C ILE A 113 -7.42 16.01 -5.94
N ILE A 114 -7.93 16.81 -4.99
CA ILE A 114 -8.95 17.84 -5.25
C ILE A 114 -8.38 18.96 -6.12
N ASN A 115 -7.23 19.51 -5.78
CA ASN A 115 -6.63 20.65 -6.49
C ASN A 115 -6.26 20.30 -7.92
N ASN A 116 -5.84 19.08 -8.16
CA ASN A 116 -5.47 18.57 -9.49
C ASN A 116 -6.63 17.91 -10.24
N LYS A 117 -7.82 17.85 -9.64
CA LYS A 117 -9.03 17.24 -10.22
C LYS A 117 -8.80 15.79 -10.68
N ILE A 118 -8.07 15.03 -9.86
CA ILE A 118 -7.78 13.62 -10.14
C ILE A 118 -8.99 12.78 -9.71
N ASP A 119 -9.51 11.98 -10.63
CA ASP A 119 -10.50 10.96 -10.28
C ASP A 119 -9.76 9.68 -9.90
N VAL A 120 -9.73 9.37 -8.61
CA VAL A 120 -9.05 8.16 -8.09
C VAL A 120 -9.69 6.86 -8.58
N ASN A 121 -10.91 6.89 -9.13
CA ASN A 121 -11.58 5.74 -9.73
C ASN A 121 -11.28 5.60 -11.23
N ASP A 122 -10.75 6.64 -11.87
CA ASP A 122 -10.30 6.63 -13.26
C ASP A 122 -8.91 7.26 -13.40
N LEU A 123 -7.89 6.45 -13.21
CA LEU A 123 -6.49 6.84 -13.35
C LEU A 123 -5.90 6.48 -14.72
N SER A 124 -6.73 6.40 -15.76
CA SER A 124 -6.29 6.11 -17.13
C SER A 124 -5.27 7.13 -17.64
N SER A 125 -5.34 8.38 -17.20
CA SER A 125 -4.39 9.44 -17.54
C SER A 125 -2.98 9.24 -16.96
N PHE A 126 -2.82 8.30 -16.03
CA PHE A 126 -1.52 7.92 -15.45
C PHE A 126 -0.95 6.63 -16.06
N ILE A 127 -1.64 6.02 -17.02
CA ILE A 127 -1.09 4.88 -17.74
C ILE A 127 0.00 5.38 -18.67
N ILE A 128 1.21 4.89 -18.48
CA ILE A 128 2.41 5.25 -19.25
C ILE A 128 2.98 4.02 -19.93
N THR A 129 3.63 4.23 -21.06
CA THR A 129 4.26 3.17 -21.86
C THR A 129 5.76 3.40 -22.12
N SER A 130 6.28 4.56 -21.70
CA SER A 130 7.67 4.95 -21.91
C SER A 130 8.23 5.78 -20.76
N ILE A 131 9.56 5.90 -20.69
CA ILE A 131 10.26 6.77 -19.73
C ILE A 131 9.93 8.24 -19.99
N ASP A 132 9.83 8.64 -21.25
CA ASP A 132 9.50 10.03 -21.62
C ASP A 132 8.10 10.42 -21.10
N GLU A 133 7.15 9.49 -21.14
CA GLU A 133 5.81 9.69 -20.59
C GLU A 133 5.84 9.78 -19.05
N PHE A 134 6.70 8.99 -18.39
CA PHE A 134 6.93 9.12 -16.95
C PHE A 134 7.46 10.52 -16.58
N GLU A 135 8.50 11.00 -17.29
CA GLU A 135 9.04 12.34 -17.09
C GLU A 135 8.03 13.44 -17.37
N ALA A 136 7.13 13.24 -18.32
CA ALA A 136 6.03 14.17 -18.57
C ALA A 136 5.02 14.20 -17.42
N GLN A 137 4.71 13.04 -16.82
CA GLN A 137 3.82 12.96 -15.65
C GLN A 137 4.42 13.63 -14.42
N THR A 138 5.73 13.43 -14.14
CA THR A 138 6.38 14.10 -12.98
C THR A 138 6.36 15.63 -13.07
N LYS A 139 6.29 16.18 -14.28
CA LYS A 139 6.23 17.64 -14.52
C LYS A 139 4.80 18.19 -14.57
N ARG A 140 3.78 17.31 -14.59
CA ARG A 140 2.38 17.71 -14.78
C ARG A 140 1.75 18.25 -13.50
N TYR A 141 2.20 17.73 -12.35
CA TYR A 141 1.68 18.07 -11.03
C TYR A 141 2.83 18.37 -10.07
N ASP A 142 2.56 19.12 -9.03
CA ASP A 142 3.52 19.39 -7.94
C ASP A 142 3.54 18.18 -6.95
N PHE A 143 4.19 17.11 -7.34
CA PHE A 143 4.38 15.94 -6.48
C PHE A 143 5.36 16.21 -5.35
N ASP A 144 6.39 17.03 -5.58
CA ASP A 144 7.47 17.29 -4.63
C ASP A 144 6.91 17.83 -3.30
N SER A 145 5.90 18.71 -3.36
CA SER A 145 5.25 19.24 -2.16
C SER A 145 4.60 18.16 -1.28
N PHE A 146 4.12 17.07 -1.87
CA PHE A 146 3.61 15.91 -1.14
C PHE A 146 4.77 15.03 -0.64
N ASP A 147 5.68 14.70 -1.54
CA ASP A 147 6.76 13.74 -1.30
C ASP A 147 7.68 14.21 -0.17
N ASP A 148 8.06 15.51 -0.15
CA ASP A 148 8.88 16.09 0.91
C ASP A 148 8.24 15.90 2.29
N LYS A 149 6.93 16.14 2.41
CA LYS A 149 6.19 15.97 3.67
C LYS A 149 6.02 14.50 4.07
N PHE A 150 5.84 13.63 3.09
CA PHE A 150 5.76 12.21 3.35
C PHE A 150 7.09 11.66 3.88
N TYR A 151 8.22 12.06 3.28
CA TYR A 151 9.56 11.63 3.70
C TYR A 151 9.99 12.17 5.08
N GLU A 152 9.43 13.30 5.52
CA GLU A 152 9.61 13.81 6.88
C GLU A 152 8.86 12.99 7.94
N ASN A 153 7.92 12.11 7.55
CA ASN A 153 7.06 11.37 8.47
C ASN A 153 7.67 10.03 8.87
N GLU A 154 8.58 10.03 9.82
CA GLU A 154 9.22 8.82 10.37
C GLU A 154 8.22 7.86 11.06
N ALA A 155 7.05 8.34 11.47
CA ALA A 155 6.08 7.56 12.22
C ALA A 155 5.14 6.73 11.32
N PHE A 156 5.11 6.99 10.01
CA PHE A 156 4.14 6.39 9.08
C PHE A 156 4.12 4.85 9.16
N HIS A 157 5.27 4.24 8.99
CA HIS A 157 5.45 2.80 9.05
C HIS A 157 4.96 2.18 10.37
N HIS A 158 5.32 2.80 11.50
CA HIS A 158 4.89 2.33 12.82
C HIS A 158 3.37 2.39 13.01
N LYS A 159 2.69 3.37 12.44
CA LYS A 159 1.22 3.46 12.51
C LYS A 159 0.53 2.34 11.73
N ILE A 160 1.10 1.91 10.60
CA ILE A 160 0.61 0.72 9.88
C ILE A 160 0.75 -0.53 10.77
N ILE A 161 1.90 -0.70 11.41
CA ILE A 161 2.17 -1.82 12.32
C ILE A 161 1.18 -1.81 13.49
N ASP A 162 0.99 -0.67 14.14
CA ASP A 162 0.07 -0.53 15.29
C ASP A 162 -1.38 -0.84 14.92
N TYR A 163 -1.84 -0.34 13.76
CA TYR A 163 -3.17 -0.65 13.24
C TYR A 163 -3.30 -2.14 12.95
N SER A 164 -2.30 -2.74 12.31
CA SER A 164 -2.28 -4.16 11.98
C SER A 164 -2.28 -5.05 13.22
N ARG A 165 -1.53 -4.69 14.27
CA ARG A 165 -1.55 -5.41 15.55
C ARG A 165 -2.94 -5.40 16.19
N LYS A 166 -3.65 -4.27 16.16
CA LYS A 166 -5.02 -4.16 16.67
C LYS A 166 -6.02 -5.02 15.90
N ASN A 167 -5.81 -5.18 14.58
CA ASN A 167 -6.72 -5.86 13.66
C ASN A 167 -6.26 -7.26 13.24
N ILE A 168 -5.27 -7.84 13.92
CA ILE A 168 -4.62 -9.10 13.53
C ILE A 168 -5.60 -10.25 13.34
N GLU A 169 -6.69 -10.31 14.12
CA GLU A 169 -7.72 -11.37 13.98
C GLU A 169 -8.47 -11.31 12.65
N ILE A 170 -8.58 -10.14 12.04
CA ILE A 170 -9.20 -9.97 10.72
C ILE A 170 -8.15 -10.24 9.64
N LEU A 171 -6.95 -9.67 9.79
CA LEU A 171 -5.89 -9.76 8.79
C LEU A 171 -5.41 -11.20 8.54
N ARG A 172 -5.50 -12.09 9.52
CA ARG A 172 -5.09 -13.50 9.41
C ARG A 172 -6.16 -14.44 8.85
N LYS A 173 -7.41 -13.98 8.68
CA LYS A 173 -8.56 -14.82 8.31
C LYS A 173 -8.75 -15.02 6.81
N ALA A 174 -7.81 -14.65 5.97
CA ALA A 174 -7.95 -14.83 4.53
C ALA A 174 -7.95 -16.29 4.07
#